data_1ad659cf5984ec7501e8b7d44394f179
#
_entry.id   1ad659cf5984ec7501e8b7d44394f179
#
_cell.length_a   1.000
_cell.length_b   1.000
_cell.length_c   1.000
_cell.angle_alpha   90.00
_cell.angle_beta   90.00
_cell.angle_gamma   90.00
#
_symmetry.space_group_name_H-M   'P 1'
#
loop_
_entity.id
_entity.type
_entity.pdbx_description
1 polymer ?
#
loop_
_entity_poly.entity_id
_entity_poly.type
_entity_poly.pdbx_seq_one_letter_code
_entity_poly.pdbx_strand_id
1 'polypeptide(L)'
;FIDLDNFKNINDTLGHDVGDRVLQIAASRLRHIINSNDFIARLGGDEFTIILSDTTTEDAAAVAKKVIDEMSLVYEVANRQLFISASIGVAISPMDGHDEHSLLKAADAAMYKAKENGRNRFAFFEPELQVKLLRQATLERAMRIAIENNLFYLLYQPKFLINDKLDIVGAEALIRWDDPEVGSVSPADFIPLSEKNGLIHEITRIVIHTIIQQLVQWRKEGLKLLPIAFNCSTRSLHEPDLADFVLSLMRENSLPFELLQIEITETVLLDNSQVVLSNLERLNYHGIKINIDDFGTGYSSLSYLKRLNISTLKIDQSF
;
A
#
# COMPACT_ATOMS: atom_id res chain seq x y z
N PHE A 1 10.22 11.66 -19.16
CA PHE A 1 10.97 10.68 -18.35
C PHE A 1 10.24 9.35 -18.44
N ILE A 2 10.94 8.26 -18.70
CA ILE A 2 10.38 6.95 -19.03
C ILE A 2 11.08 5.90 -18.18
N ASP A 3 10.33 5.00 -17.59
CA ASP A 3 10.84 3.87 -16.80
C ASP A 3 10.15 2.59 -17.29
N LEU A 4 10.92 1.52 -17.51
CA LEU A 4 10.37 0.23 -17.92
C LEU A 4 9.83 -0.52 -16.71
N ASP A 5 8.53 -0.76 -16.69
CA ASP A 5 7.83 -1.37 -15.56
C ASP A 5 8.37 -2.78 -15.26
N ASN A 6 8.70 -3.02 -13.99
CA ASN A 6 9.18 -4.32 -13.49
C ASN A 6 10.47 -4.86 -14.14
N PHE A 7 11.29 -4.01 -14.76
CA PHE A 7 12.52 -4.42 -15.44
C PHE A 7 13.50 -5.15 -14.49
N LYS A 8 13.56 -4.74 -13.23
CA LYS A 8 14.38 -5.43 -12.22
C LYS A 8 14.02 -6.91 -12.10
N ASN A 9 12.74 -7.26 -12.14
CA ASN A 9 12.29 -8.65 -12.06
C ASN A 9 12.81 -9.49 -13.25
N ILE A 10 12.98 -8.87 -14.42
CA ILE A 10 13.55 -9.53 -15.59
C ILE A 10 15.02 -9.85 -15.34
N ASN A 11 15.80 -8.89 -14.86
CA ASN A 11 17.19 -9.10 -14.50
C ASN A 11 17.34 -10.20 -13.42
N ASP A 12 16.54 -10.12 -12.37
CA ASP A 12 16.60 -11.06 -11.24
C ASP A 12 16.19 -12.49 -11.66
N THR A 13 15.28 -12.63 -12.64
CA THR A 13 14.75 -13.94 -13.05
C THR A 13 15.47 -14.53 -14.25
N LEU A 14 15.87 -13.69 -15.23
CA LEU A 14 16.38 -14.13 -16.53
C LEU A 14 17.83 -13.75 -16.77
N GLY A 15 18.44 -12.97 -15.88
CA GLY A 15 19.82 -12.51 -15.97
C GLY A 15 19.99 -11.19 -16.71
N HIS A 16 21.11 -10.53 -16.45
CA HIS A 16 21.45 -9.21 -17.00
C HIS A 16 21.58 -9.20 -18.53
N ASP A 17 22.05 -10.30 -19.15
CA ASP A 17 22.19 -10.41 -20.61
C ASP A 17 20.83 -10.26 -21.32
N VAL A 18 19.76 -10.82 -20.71
CA VAL A 18 18.39 -10.68 -21.23
C VAL A 18 17.90 -9.25 -21.02
N GLY A 19 18.15 -8.67 -19.85
CA GLY A 19 17.83 -7.28 -19.57
C GLY A 19 18.50 -6.30 -20.54
N ASP A 20 19.77 -6.49 -20.84
CA ASP A 20 20.50 -5.66 -21.79
C ASP A 20 19.90 -5.72 -23.21
N ARG A 21 19.44 -6.90 -23.63
CA ARG A 21 18.73 -7.06 -24.91
C ARG A 21 17.38 -6.33 -24.91
N VAL A 22 16.63 -6.42 -23.81
CA VAL A 22 15.37 -5.65 -23.63
C VAL A 22 15.65 -4.15 -23.77
N LEU A 23 16.67 -3.63 -23.09
CA LEU A 23 17.06 -2.22 -23.17
C LEU A 23 17.47 -1.80 -24.60
N GLN A 24 18.17 -2.64 -25.34
CA GLN A 24 18.54 -2.38 -26.75
C GLN A 24 17.27 -2.27 -27.62
N ILE A 25 16.31 -3.18 -27.45
CA ILE A 25 15.04 -3.15 -28.19
C ILE A 25 14.25 -1.89 -27.81
N ALA A 26 14.13 -1.59 -26.52
CA ALA A 26 13.44 -0.39 -26.02
C ALA A 26 14.06 0.89 -26.63
N ALA A 27 15.39 1.03 -26.57
CA ALA A 27 16.09 2.16 -27.17
C ALA A 27 15.86 2.28 -28.68
N SER A 28 15.80 1.14 -29.38
CA SER A 28 15.52 1.13 -30.84
C SER A 28 14.11 1.60 -31.12
N ARG A 29 13.11 1.11 -30.38
CA ARG A 29 11.69 1.53 -30.50
C ARG A 29 11.52 3.01 -30.23
N LEU A 30 12.12 3.53 -29.15
CA LEU A 30 12.06 4.95 -28.81
C LEU A 30 12.64 5.83 -29.91
N ARG A 31 13.76 5.42 -30.53
CA ARG A 31 14.38 6.16 -31.65
C ARG A 31 13.49 6.25 -32.89
N HIS A 32 12.62 5.28 -33.12
CA HIS A 32 11.69 5.31 -34.26
C HIS A 32 10.49 6.21 -34.06
N ILE A 33 10.21 6.60 -32.81
CA ILE A 33 9.05 7.43 -32.44
C ILE A 33 9.37 8.92 -32.54
N ILE A 34 10.61 9.29 -32.18
CA ILE A 34 11.04 10.70 -32.07
C ILE A 34 11.47 11.25 -33.41
N ASN A 35 11.38 12.58 -33.60
CA ASN A 35 11.81 13.30 -34.76
C ASN A 35 13.33 13.59 -34.71
N SER A 36 13.89 14.02 -35.84
CA SER A 36 15.32 14.35 -35.92
C SER A 36 15.77 15.50 -35.02
N ASN A 37 14.85 16.36 -34.59
CA ASN A 37 15.12 17.51 -33.72
C ASN A 37 14.97 17.18 -32.24
N ASP A 38 14.47 15.99 -31.91
CA ASP A 38 14.27 15.53 -30.56
C ASP A 38 15.50 14.73 -30.07
N PHE A 39 15.68 14.70 -28.75
CA PHE A 39 16.77 13.99 -28.13
C PHE A 39 16.25 12.83 -27.29
N ILE A 40 16.98 11.72 -27.35
CA ILE A 40 16.78 10.57 -26.46
C ILE A 40 18.09 10.25 -25.75
N ALA A 41 17.99 10.01 -24.44
CA ALA A 41 19.10 9.53 -23.63
C ALA A 41 18.62 8.41 -22.70
N ARG A 42 19.56 7.55 -22.30
CA ARG A 42 19.38 6.62 -21.18
C ARG A 42 20.18 7.17 -20.00
N LEU A 43 19.51 7.45 -18.89
CA LEU A 43 20.14 8.04 -17.70
C LEU A 43 20.81 6.97 -16.83
N GLY A 44 20.24 5.77 -16.78
CA GLY A 44 20.79 4.64 -16.01
C GLY A 44 19.75 3.54 -15.88
N GLY A 45 20.16 2.32 -15.55
CA GLY A 45 19.22 1.22 -15.34
C GLY A 45 18.20 1.06 -16.47
N ASP A 46 16.94 1.21 -16.16
CA ASP A 46 15.76 1.11 -17.04
C ASP A 46 15.13 2.48 -17.39
N GLU A 47 15.85 3.59 -17.09
CA GLU A 47 15.35 4.94 -17.24
C GLU A 47 15.82 5.58 -18.54
N PHE A 48 14.88 6.11 -19.32
CA PHE A 48 15.10 6.87 -20.53
C PHE A 48 14.51 8.27 -20.42
N THR A 49 15.09 9.21 -21.14
CA THR A 49 14.58 10.59 -21.24
C THR A 49 14.45 10.96 -22.72
N ILE A 50 13.34 11.59 -23.06
CA ILE A 50 13.12 12.21 -24.36
C ILE A 50 12.92 13.71 -24.12
N ILE A 51 13.62 14.53 -24.91
CA ILE A 51 13.42 15.98 -24.99
C ILE A 51 12.78 16.27 -26.33
N LEU A 52 11.56 16.80 -26.30
CA LEU A 52 10.82 17.25 -27.45
C LEU A 52 11.03 18.75 -27.63
N SER A 53 11.46 19.17 -28.82
CA SER A 53 11.69 20.57 -29.13
C SER A 53 10.46 21.21 -29.78
N ASP A 54 10.15 22.46 -29.43
CA ASP A 54 9.07 23.27 -30.03
C ASP A 54 7.72 22.51 -30.09
N THR A 55 7.35 21.89 -28.97
CA THR A 55 6.23 20.94 -28.89
C THR A 55 5.12 21.49 -28.00
N THR A 56 3.86 21.32 -28.42
CA THR A 56 2.68 21.63 -27.58
C THR A 56 2.42 20.54 -26.54
N THR A 57 1.59 20.83 -25.54
CA THR A 57 1.17 19.83 -24.53
C THR A 57 0.44 18.66 -25.20
N GLU A 58 -0.39 18.94 -26.21
CA GLU A 58 -1.14 17.95 -26.98
C GLU A 58 -0.20 17.03 -27.78
N ASP A 59 0.83 17.59 -28.41
CA ASP A 59 1.83 16.82 -29.16
C ASP A 59 2.68 15.97 -28.21
N ALA A 60 3.08 16.52 -27.06
CA ALA A 60 3.77 15.76 -26.01
C ALA A 60 2.94 14.57 -25.51
N ALA A 61 1.61 14.78 -25.31
CA ALA A 61 0.70 13.71 -24.97
C ALA A 61 0.61 12.63 -26.07
N ALA A 62 0.56 13.05 -27.33
CA ALA A 62 0.51 12.14 -28.47
C ALA A 62 1.79 11.29 -28.58
N VAL A 63 2.96 11.90 -28.37
CA VAL A 63 4.23 11.18 -28.34
C VAL A 63 4.29 10.21 -27.16
N ALA A 64 3.90 10.66 -25.95
CA ALA A 64 3.87 9.80 -24.78
C ALA A 64 2.94 8.59 -24.99
N LYS A 65 1.78 8.78 -25.62
CA LYS A 65 0.86 7.68 -25.97
C LYS A 65 1.52 6.70 -26.94
N LYS A 66 2.18 7.18 -28.01
CA LYS A 66 2.92 6.31 -28.94
C LYS A 66 4.01 5.52 -28.24
N VAL A 67 4.73 6.14 -27.31
CA VAL A 67 5.74 5.44 -26.51
C VAL A 67 5.14 4.32 -25.71
N ILE A 68 4.00 4.56 -25.01
CA ILE A 68 3.29 3.51 -24.26
C ILE A 68 2.92 2.34 -25.17
N ASP A 69 2.30 2.64 -26.32
CA ASP A 69 1.84 1.62 -27.26
C ASP A 69 3.04 0.78 -27.80
N GLU A 70 4.14 1.40 -28.17
CA GLU A 70 5.34 0.70 -28.65
C GLU A 70 6.07 -0.08 -27.56
N MET A 71 6.16 0.46 -26.34
CA MET A 71 6.80 -0.26 -25.22
C MET A 71 6.00 -1.49 -24.80
N SER A 72 4.68 -1.47 -24.99
CA SER A 72 3.79 -2.60 -24.67
C SER A 72 3.84 -3.74 -25.69
N LEU A 73 4.49 -3.57 -26.85
CA LEU A 73 4.67 -4.64 -27.82
C LEU A 73 5.59 -5.74 -27.27
N VAL A 74 5.36 -6.96 -27.72
CA VAL A 74 6.13 -8.15 -27.31
C VAL A 74 7.64 -7.93 -27.57
N TYR A 75 8.47 -8.25 -26.58
CA TYR A 75 9.92 -8.30 -26.72
C TYR A 75 10.35 -9.76 -26.97
N GLU A 76 10.92 -10.02 -28.14
CA GLU A 76 11.47 -11.33 -28.48
C GLU A 76 12.97 -11.38 -28.12
N VAL A 77 13.30 -12.07 -27.03
CA VAL A 77 14.67 -12.18 -26.52
C VAL A 77 14.96 -13.63 -26.16
N ALA A 78 16.07 -14.18 -26.70
CA ALA A 78 16.52 -15.54 -26.38
C ALA A 78 15.42 -16.62 -26.55
N ASN A 79 14.67 -16.55 -27.65
CA ASN A 79 13.53 -17.43 -27.97
C ASN A 79 12.39 -17.40 -26.95
N ARG A 80 12.26 -16.30 -26.22
CA ARG A 80 11.18 -16.05 -25.28
C ARG A 80 10.42 -14.78 -25.68
N GLN A 81 9.13 -14.77 -25.36
CA GLN A 81 8.28 -13.60 -25.51
C GLN A 81 8.11 -12.96 -24.13
N LEU A 82 8.57 -11.70 -23.99
CA LEU A 82 8.45 -10.94 -22.75
C LEU A 82 7.46 -9.78 -22.97
N PHE A 83 6.68 -9.49 -21.95
CA PHE A 83 5.71 -8.39 -21.92
C PHE A 83 6.19 -7.37 -20.89
N ILE A 84 6.51 -6.18 -21.37
CA ILE A 84 7.06 -5.09 -20.57
C ILE A 84 6.29 -3.84 -20.96
N SER A 85 5.83 -3.10 -19.96
CA SER A 85 5.21 -1.79 -20.18
C SER A 85 6.16 -0.67 -19.73
N ALA A 86 5.74 0.56 -19.91
CA ALA A 86 6.48 1.72 -19.44
C ALA A 86 5.58 2.70 -18.69
N SER A 87 6.12 3.33 -17.66
CA SER A 87 5.51 4.47 -16.98
C SER A 87 6.23 5.74 -17.38
N ILE A 88 5.47 6.79 -17.76
CA ILE A 88 6.03 8.02 -18.34
C ILE A 88 5.57 9.22 -17.53
N GLY A 89 6.53 10.08 -17.15
CA GLY A 89 6.26 11.41 -16.64
C GLY A 89 6.58 12.48 -17.66
N VAL A 90 5.69 13.43 -17.82
CA VAL A 90 5.81 14.55 -18.77
C VAL A 90 5.88 15.85 -17.99
N ALA A 91 6.91 16.66 -18.27
CA ALA A 91 7.07 18.01 -17.77
C ALA A 91 7.27 18.99 -18.93
N ILE A 92 6.70 20.16 -18.84
CA ILE A 92 6.67 21.18 -19.88
C ILE A 92 7.51 22.41 -19.46
N SER A 93 8.52 22.78 -20.23
CA SER A 93 9.23 24.04 -20.05
C SER A 93 8.47 25.17 -20.76
N PRO A 94 8.40 26.39 -20.19
CA PRO A 94 8.92 26.81 -18.87
C PRO A 94 7.95 26.58 -17.70
N MET A 95 6.76 25.97 -17.94
CA MET A 95 5.64 25.89 -16.98
C MET A 95 6.01 25.07 -15.73
N ASP A 96 6.67 23.91 -15.91
CA ASP A 96 6.99 22.97 -14.86
C ASP A 96 8.44 23.08 -14.36
N GLY A 97 9.24 23.94 -15.02
CA GLY A 97 10.63 24.21 -14.67
C GLY A 97 11.35 25.01 -15.74
N HIS A 98 12.41 25.74 -15.32
CA HIS A 98 13.21 26.58 -16.19
C HIS A 98 14.63 26.04 -16.45
N ASP A 99 15.02 24.99 -15.74
CA ASP A 99 16.33 24.36 -15.84
C ASP A 99 16.21 22.85 -15.89
N GLU A 100 17.31 22.17 -16.22
CA GLU A 100 17.39 20.72 -16.34
C GLU A 100 16.94 20.03 -15.05
N HIS A 101 17.44 20.50 -13.89
CA HIS A 101 17.18 19.85 -12.61
C HIS A 101 15.69 19.92 -12.21
N SER A 102 15.08 21.09 -12.37
CA SER A 102 13.65 21.29 -12.07
C SER A 102 12.74 20.47 -13.00
N LEU A 103 13.05 20.43 -14.29
CA LEU A 103 12.29 19.63 -15.27
C LEU A 103 12.43 18.12 -15.06
N LEU A 104 13.63 17.63 -14.80
CA LEU A 104 13.83 16.20 -14.51
C LEU A 104 13.09 15.80 -13.25
N LYS A 105 13.15 16.63 -12.20
CA LYS A 105 12.42 16.38 -10.95
C LYS A 105 10.90 16.40 -11.14
N ALA A 106 10.39 17.31 -11.97
CA ALA A 106 8.97 17.38 -12.29
C ALA A 106 8.52 16.15 -13.09
N ALA A 107 9.30 15.76 -14.09
CA ALA A 107 9.00 14.58 -14.91
C ALA A 107 9.10 13.29 -14.10
N ASP A 108 10.08 13.14 -13.21
CA ASP A 108 10.19 11.99 -12.30
C ASP A 108 8.97 11.89 -11.36
N ALA A 109 8.56 13.01 -10.77
CA ALA A 109 7.35 13.06 -9.94
C ALA A 109 6.09 12.62 -10.72
N ALA A 110 5.94 13.07 -11.96
CA ALA A 110 4.84 12.68 -12.83
C ALA A 110 4.90 11.18 -13.21
N MET A 111 6.08 10.65 -13.50
CA MET A 111 6.31 9.22 -13.77
C MET A 111 5.91 8.36 -12.55
N TYR A 112 6.25 8.80 -11.36
CA TYR A 112 5.85 8.12 -10.13
C TYR A 112 4.31 8.05 -9.99
N LYS A 113 3.59 9.15 -10.32
CA LYS A 113 2.12 9.17 -10.38
C LYS A 113 1.58 8.16 -11.39
N ALA A 114 2.23 8.03 -12.57
CA ALA A 114 1.85 7.03 -13.55
C ALA A 114 1.99 5.60 -13.00
N LYS A 115 3.07 5.32 -12.24
CA LYS A 115 3.28 4.04 -11.56
C LYS A 115 2.22 3.76 -10.47
N GLU A 116 1.89 4.74 -9.64
CA GLU A 116 0.85 4.60 -8.60
C GLU A 116 -0.55 4.34 -9.19
N ASN A 117 -0.87 4.98 -10.32
CA ASN A 117 -2.16 4.83 -10.99
C ASN A 117 -2.30 3.52 -11.82
N GLY A 118 -1.39 2.56 -11.65
CA GLY A 118 -1.48 1.23 -12.27
C GLY A 118 -0.53 0.97 -13.42
N ARG A 119 0.53 1.77 -13.58
CA ARG A 119 1.57 1.61 -14.63
C ARG A 119 1.03 1.67 -16.05
N ASN A 120 1.87 1.39 -17.05
CA ASN A 120 1.51 1.36 -18.48
C ASN A 120 0.72 2.60 -18.93
N ARG A 121 1.21 3.78 -18.52
CA ARG A 121 0.56 5.08 -18.79
C ARG A 121 1.53 6.23 -18.67
N PHE A 122 1.08 7.38 -19.11
CA PHE A 122 1.78 8.63 -18.85
C PHE A 122 0.97 9.53 -17.88
N ALA A 123 1.66 10.44 -17.22
CA ALA A 123 1.07 11.53 -16.43
C ALA A 123 1.84 12.82 -16.70
N PHE A 124 1.13 13.94 -16.69
CA PHE A 124 1.75 15.26 -16.63
C PHE A 124 2.10 15.61 -15.20
N PHE A 125 3.13 16.45 -15.05
CA PHE A 125 3.46 17.02 -13.76
C PHE A 125 2.32 17.92 -13.26
N GLU A 126 2.04 17.79 -11.98
CA GLU A 126 1.15 18.66 -11.21
C GLU A 126 1.91 19.09 -9.96
N PRO A 127 2.01 20.40 -9.64
CA PRO A 127 2.79 20.89 -8.49
C PRO A 127 2.41 20.20 -7.16
N GLU A 128 1.13 19.88 -6.97
CA GLU A 128 0.59 19.21 -5.78
C GLU A 128 1.21 17.82 -5.58
N LEU A 129 1.63 17.18 -6.67
CA LEU A 129 2.26 15.87 -6.62
C LEU A 129 3.62 15.93 -5.91
N GLN A 130 4.42 16.95 -6.19
CA GLN A 130 5.71 17.14 -5.53
C GLN A 130 5.54 17.37 -4.02
N VAL A 131 4.54 18.17 -3.63
CA VAL A 131 4.19 18.39 -2.22
C VAL A 131 3.79 17.08 -1.55
N LYS A 132 2.96 16.26 -2.24
CA LYS A 132 2.54 14.95 -1.76
C LYS A 132 3.72 14.00 -1.55
N LEU A 133 4.63 13.92 -2.51
CA LEU A 133 5.82 13.06 -2.42
C LEU A 133 6.77 13.48 -1.28
N LEU A 134 7.01 14.77 -1.11
CA LEU A 134 7.79 15.29 0.01
C LEU A 134 7.12 14.98 1.35
N ARG A 135 5.80 15.14 1.44
CA ARG A 135 5.03 14.77 2.63
C ARG A 135 5.14 13.27 2.93
N GLN A 136 5.00 12.41 1.93
CA GLN A 136 5.16 10.96 2.11
C GLN A 136 6.55 10.59 2.63
N ALA A 137 7.61 11.13 2.03
CA ALA A 137 8.98 10.88 2.50
C ALA A 137 9.21 11.37 3.94
N THR A 138 8.62 12.51 4.29
CA THR A 138 8.66 13.03 5.66
C THR A 138 7.93 12.10 6.63
N LEU A 139 6.72 11.65 6.27
CA LEU A 139 5.93 10.75 7.08
C LEU A 139 6.59 9.38 7.25
N GLU A 140 7.24 8.83 6.20
CA GLU A 140 7.98 7.57 6.29
C GLU A 140 9.12 7.64 7.32
N ARG A 141 9.88 8.72 7.30
CA ARG A 141 10.95 8.94 8.28
C ARG A 141 10.37 9.10 9.69
N ALA A 142 9.37 9.94 9.84
CA ALA A 142 8.73 10.20 11.13
C ALA A 142 8.08 8.94 11.72
N MET A 143 7.49 8.09 10.88
CA MET A 143 6.85 6.83 11.30
C MET A 143 7.83 5.85 11.95
N ARG A 144 9.05 5.72 11.42
CA ARG A 144 10.10 4.87 12.04
C ARG A 144 10.44 5.38 13.44
N ILE A 145 10.62 6.70 13.57
CA ILE A 145 10.88 7.35 14.86
C ILE A 145 9.68 7.16 15.82
N ALA A 146 8.46 7.26 15.30
CA ALA A 146 7.24 7.08 16.09
C ALA A 146 7.09 5.64 16.63
N ILE A 147 7.48 4.62 15.87
CA ILE A 147 7.52 3.23 16.31
C ILE A 147 8.51 3.07 17.46
N GLU A 148 9.74 3.56 17.30
CA GLU A 148 10.80 3.47 18.32
C GLU A 148 10.44 4.22 19.63
N ASN A 149 9.73 5.33 19.53
CA ASN A 149 9.38 6.19 20.67
C ASN A 149 7.95 5.97 21.20
N ASN A 150 7.21 4.97 20.70
CA ASN A 150 5.82 4.67 21.11
C ASN A 150 4.89 5.88 20.99
N LEU A 151 4.95 6.61 19.88
CA LEU A 151 4.08 7.79 19.64
C LEU A 151 2.69 7.44 19.13
N PHE A 152 2.42 6.16 18.87
CA PHE A 152 1.09 5.66 18.54
C PHE A 152 0.27 5.42 19.80
N TYR A 153 -1.01 5.79 19.75
CA TYR A 153 -1.97 5.53 20.81
C TYR A 153 -3.30 5.05 20.25
N LEU A 154 -4.19 4.57 21.12
CA LEU A 154 -5.48 4.04 20.72
C LEU A 154 -6.61 4.88 21.30
N LEU A 155 -7.60 5.17 20.47
CA LEU A 155 -8.91 5.60 20.90
C LEU A 155 -9.88 4.41 20.80
N TYR A 156 -10.80 4.32 21.74
CA TYR A 156 -11.75 3.22 21.80
C TYR A 156 -13.16 3.72 21.48
N GLN A 157 -13.69 3.28 20.34
CA GLN A 157 -15.05 3.60 19.92
C GLN A 157 -16.02 2.53 20.43
N PRO A 158 -16.99 2.87 21.30
CA PRO A 158 -17.90 1.86 21.86
C PRO A 158 -18.84 1.30 20.80
N LYS A 159 -19.11 -0.01 20.90
CA LYS A 159 -20.12 -0.73 20.12
C LYS A 159 -21.33 -0.99 20.99
N PHE A 160 -22.50 -0.64 20.48
CA PHE A 160 -23.76 -0.75 21.22
C PHE A 160 -24.63 -1.87 20.64
N LEU A 161 -25.31 -2.60 21.52
CA LEU A 161 -26.42 -3.44 21.12
C LEU A 161 -27.64 -2.54 20.90
N ILE A 162 -28.28 -2.68 19.74
CA ILE A 162 -29.51 -1.94 19.43
C ILE A 162 -30.64 -2.63 20.16
N ASN A 163 -30.89 -2.16 21.38
CA ASN A 163 -31.98 -2.51 22.23
C ASN A 163 -32.49 -1.26 22.98
N ASP A 164 -33.55 -1.36 23.78
CA ASP A 164 -34.10 -0.22 24.48
C ASP A 164 -33.13 0.46 25.47
N LYS A 165 -32.04 -0.23 25.87
CA LYS A 165 -31.07 0.26 26.87
C LYS A 165 -29.73 0.74 26.25
N LEU A 166 -29.49 0.48 24.99
CA LEU A 166 -28.20 0.77 24.29
C LEU A 166 -26.99 0.24 25.10
N ASP A 167 -27.00 -1.05 25.42
CA ASP A 167 -25.93 -1.68 26.19
C ASP A 167 -24.62 -1.70 25.38
N ILE A 168 -23.52 -1.32 26.03
CA ILE A 168 -22.18 -1.43 25.43
C ILE A 168 -21.76 -2.89 25.43
N VAL A 169 -21.46 -3.43 24.24
CA VAL A 169 -21.09 -4.84 24.03
C VAL A 169 -19.64 -5.05 23.62
N GLY A 170 -18.91 -3.99 23.38
CA GLY A 170 -17.50 -4.00 22.99
C GLY A 170 -17.02 -2.63 22.58
N ALA A 171 -15.80 -2.58 22.08
CA ALA A 171 -15.25 -1.36 21.48
C ALA A 171 -14.38 -1.70 20.25
N GLU A 172 -14.17 -0.73 19.37
CA GLU A 172 -13.18 -0.77 18.32
C GLU A 172 -11.98 0.08 18.71
N ALA A 173 -10.79 -0.49 18.64
CA ALA A 173 -9.54 0.21 18.88
C ALA A 173 -9.07 0.87 17.59
N LEU A 174 -9.06 2.19 17.60
CA LEU A 174 -8.69 3.03 16.46
C LEU A 174 -7.35 3.69 16.72
N ILE A 175 -6.35 3.30 15.93
CA ILE A 175 -5.00 3.85 16.06
C ILE A 175 -4.96 5.34 15.72
N ARG A 176 -4.14 6.09 16.47
CA ARG A 176 -3.85 7.51 16.27
C ARG A 176 -2.35 7.74 16.38
N TRP A 177 -1.90 8.76 15.71
CA TRP A 177 -0.50 9.14 15.72
C TRP A 177 -0.39 10.66 15.81
N ASP A 178 0.22 11.13 16.89
CA ASP A 178 0.60 12.53 17.08
C ASP A 178 2.13 12.62 17.14
N ASP A 179 2.69 13.29 16.15
CA ASP A 179 4.14 13.44 16.00
C ASP A 179 4.57 14.86 16.41
N PRO A 180 5.66 15.02 17.17
CA PRO A 180 6.13 16.33 17.62
C PRO A 180 6.51 17.31 16.48
N GLU A 181 6.96 16.79 15.34
CA GLU A 181 7.39 17.59 14.18
C GLU A 181 6.29 17.75 13.14
N VAL A 182 5.54 16.69 12.86
CA VAL A 182 4.54 16.65 11.76
C VAL A 182 3.12 16.94 12.25
N GLY A 183 2.91 16.91 13.58
CA GLY A 183 1.61 17.08 14.20
C GLY A 183 0.74 15.82 14.15
N SER A 184 -0.58 15.98 14.26
CA SER A 184 -1.53 14.89 14.20
C SER A 184 -1.64 14.34 12.77
N VAL A 185 -1.38 13.04 12.60
CA VAL A 185 -1.39 12.37 11.29
C VAL A 185 -2.58 11.44 11.19
N SER A 186 -3.37 11.61 10.12
CA SER A 186 -4.55 10.78 9.88
C SER A 186 -4.18 9.32 9.59
N PRO A 187 -4.92 8.32 10.13
CA PRO A 187 -4.79 6.92 9.72
C PRO A 187 -4.88 6.72 8.21
N ALA A 188 -5.72 7.50 7.52
CA ALA A 188 -5.85 7.46 6.06
C ALA A 188 -4.55 7.87 5.32
N ASP A 189 -3.67 8.64 5.96
CA ASP A 189 -2.38 9.05 5.39
C ASP A 189 -1.29 8.01 5.70
N PHE A 190 -1.20 7.51 6.95
CA PHE A 190 -0.07 6.69 7.35
C PHE A 190 -0.29 5.17 7.21
N ILE A 191 -1.51 4.66 7.29
CA ILE A 191 -1.77 3.22 7.13
C ILE A 191 -1.37 2.72 5.73
N PRO A 192 -1.84 3.32 4.60
CA PRO A 192 -1.42 2.88 3.28
C PRO A 192 0.09 3.00 3.06
N LEU A 193 0.71 4.04 3.66
CA LEU A 193 2.16 4.24 3.58
C LEU A 193 2.92 3.15 4.36
N SER A 194 2.45 2.79 5.56
CA SER A 194 3.02 1.73 6.37
C SER A 194 2.88 0.35 5.71
N GLU A 195 1.78 0.10 5.02
CA GLU A 195 1.61 -1.11 4.21
C GLU A 195 2.62 -1.16 3.07
N LYS A 196 2.81 -0.06 2.35
CA LYS A 196 3.73 0.04 1.21
C LYS A 196 5.18 -0.26 1.60
N ASN A 197 5.63 0.25 2.75
CA ASN A 197 7.02 0.14 3.23
C ASN A 197 7.25 -0.99 4.26
N GLY A 198 6.21 -1.77 4.60
CA GLY A 198 6.29 -2.91 5.51
C GLY A 198 6.23 -2.59 7.00
N LEU A 199 6.17 -1.31 7.41
CA LEU A 199 6.08 -0.90 8.82
C LEU A 199 4.74 -1.29 9.48
N ILE A 200 3.74 -1.64 8.69
CA ILE A 200 2.42 -2.05 9.20
C ILE A 200 2.50 -3.26 10.15
N HIS A 201 3.49 -4.14 9.99
CA HIS A 201 3.68 -5.29 10.86
C HIS A 201 4.02 -4.84 12.30
N GLU A 202 4.97 -3.92 12.43
CA GLU A 202 5.37 -3.36 13.71
C GLU A 202 4.24 -2.56 14.35
N ILE A 203 3.54 -1.75 13.57
CA ILE A 203 2.37 -0.99 14.02
C ILE A 203 1.27 -1.94 14.53
N THR A 204 0.99 -3.02 13.82
CA THR A 204 -0.01 -4.03 14.25
C THR A 204 0.38 -4.65 15.60
N ARG A 205 1.66 -4.96 15.82
CA ARG A 205 2.16 -5.47 17.10
C ARG A 205 2.01 -4.46 18.22
N ILE A 206 2.28 -3.18 17.96
CA ILE A 206 2.06 -2.08 18.92
C ILE A 206 0.57 -2.00 19.29
N VAL A 207 -0.34 -2.04 18.30
CA VAL A 207 -1.79 -2.01 18.52
C VAL A 207 -2.22 -3.17 19.43
N ILE A 208 -1.84 -4.40 19.11
CA ILE A 208 -2.19 -5.60 19.88
C ILE A 208 -1.65 -5.49 21.32
N HIS A 209 -0.38 -5.11 21.46
CA HIS A 209 0.24 -4.96 22.77
C HIS A 209 -0.49 -3.90 23.61
N THR A 210 -0.80 -2.74 23.02
CA THR A 210 -1.51 -1.64 23.70
C THR A 210 -2.91 -2.05 24.15
N ILE A 211 -3.67 -2.79 23.30
CA ILE A 211 -4.99 -3.32 23.68
C ILE A 211 -4.87 -4.25 24.89
N ILE A 212 -3.92 -5.16 24.87
CA ILE A 212 -3.73 -6.14 25.94
C ILE A 212 -3.32 -5.44 27.24
N GLN A 213 -2.43 -4.47 27.21
CA GLN A 213 -2.07 -3.67 28.37
C GLN A 213 -3.27 -2.89 28.92
N GLN A 214 -4.11 -2.35 28.05
CA GLN A 214 -5.33 -1.64 28.45
C GLN A 214 -6.33 -2.58 29.12
N LEU A 215 -6.55 -3.78 28.58
CA LEU A 215 -7.41 -4.80 29.21
C LEU A 215 -6.88 -5.21 30.58
N VAL A 216 -5.58 -5.38 30.74
CA VAL A 216 -4.93 -5.69 32.03
C VAL A 216 -5.15 -4.53 33.01
N GLN A 217 -5.02 -3.29 32.56
CA GLN A 217 -5.25 -2.11 33.39
C GLN A 217 -6.71 -2.03 33.85
N TRP A 218 -7.67 -2.18 32.95
CA TRP A 218 -9.11 -2.18 33.31
C TRP A 218 -9.48 -3.30 34.28
N ARG A 219 -8.87 -4.49 34.12
CA ARG A 219 -9.05 -5.58 35.09
C ARG A 219 -8.53 -5.22 36.47
N LYS A 220 -7.37 -4.58 36.56
CA LYS A 220 -6.80 -4.12 37.84
C LYS A 220 -7.68 -3.05 38.51
N GLU A 221 -8.33 -2.23 37.73
CA GLU A 221 -9.28 -1.21 38.18
C GLU A 221 -10.65 -1.78 38.56
N GLY A 222 -10.86 -3.09 38.39
CA GLY A 222 -12.13 -3.76 38.69
C GLY A 222 -13.25 -3.46 37.70
N LEU A 223 -12.90 -2.97 36.50
CA LEU A 223 -13.89 -2.69 35.47
C LEU A 223 -14.31 -3.99 34.76
N LYS A 224 -15.55 -4.00 34.28
CA LYS A 224 -16.06 -5.08 33.44
C LYS A 224 -15.31 -5.06 32.11
N LEU A 225 -14.59 -6.13 31.80
CA LEU A 225 -13.93 -6.26 30.52
C LEU A 225 -14.94 -6.54 29.42
N LEU A 226 -14.78 -5.87 28.31
CA LEU A 226 -15.56 -6.05 27.08
C LEU A 226 -14.62 -6.37 25.91
N PRO A 227 -15.11 -7.09 24.89
CA PRO A 227 -14.32 -7.39 23.70
C PRO A 227 -13.84 -6.12 22.99
N ILE A 228 -12.57 -6.11 22.59
CA ILE A 228 -11.99 -5.03 21.80
C ILE A 228 -11.64 -5.59 20.42
N ALA A 229 -12.14 -4.95 19.37
CA ALA A 229 -11.82 -5.23 18.01
C ALA A 229 -10.71 -4.29 17.51
N PHE A 230 -9.85 -4.76 16.63
CA PHE A 230 -8.85 -3.95 15.93
C PHE A 230 -8.75 -4.32 14.46
N ASN A 231 -8.43 -3.34 13.64
CA ASN A 231 -8.23 -3.51 12.21
C ASN A 231 -6.88 -4.16 11.92
N CYS A 232 -6.89 -5.25 11.14
CA CYS A 232 -5.69 -5.99 10.76
C CYS A 232 -5.56 -6.02 9.23
N SER A 233 -4.46 -5.46 8.71
CA SER A 233 -4.21 -5.44 7.27
C SER A 233 -3.88 -6.83 6.73
N THR A 234 -4.16 -7.06 5.45
CA THR A 234 -3.76 -8.29 4.74
C THR A 234 -2.25 -8.52 4.88
N ARG A 235 -1.45 -7.47 4.77
CA ARG A 235 0.01 -7.59 4.93
C ARG A 235 0.41 -8.11 6.31
N SER A 236 -0.21 -7.62 7.38
CA SER A 236 0.08 -8.12 8.73
C SER A 236 -0.31 -9.58 8.90
N LEU A 237 -1.38 -10.04 8.23
CA LEU A 237 -1.77 -11.44 8.23
C LEU A 237 -0.80 -12.36 7.47
N HIS A 238 0.05 -11.83 6.60
CA HIS A 238 1.13 -12.59 5.96
C HIS A 238 2.33 -12.88 6.87
N GLU A 239 2.40 -12.29 8.07
CA GLU A 239 3.43 -12.63 9.05
C GLU A 239 3.16 -14.04 9.65
N PRO A 240 4.07 -15.01 9.46
CA PRO A 240 3.82 -16.39 9.86
C PRO A 240 3.62 -16.58 11.37
N ASP A 241 4.18 -15.69 12.18
CA ASP A 241 4.17 -15.75 13.64
C ASP A 241 3.10 -14.86 14.29
N LEU A 242 2.25 -14.18 13.51
CA LEU A 242 1.23 -13.27 14.05
C LEU A 242 0.29 -13.98 15.05
N ALA A 243 -0.22 -15.15 14.67
CA ALA A 243 -1.09 -15.93 15.57
C ALA A 243 -0.37 -16.32 16.86
N ASP A 244 0.87 -16.77 16.76
CA ASP A 244 1.68 -17.13 17.94
C ASP A 244 1.92 -15.94 18.84
N PHE A 245 2.24 -14.80 18.28
CA PHE A 245 2.43 -13.55 19.01
C PHE A 245 1.17 -13.16 19.80
N VAL A 246 0.00 -13.12 19.13
CA VAL A 246 -1.28 -12.78 19.77
C VAL A 246 -1.61 -13.76 20.90
N LEU A 247 -1.56 -15.07 20.59
CA LEU A 247 -1.94 -16.11 21.55
C LEU A 247 -1.00 -16.16 22.75
N SER A 248 0.29 -15.97 22.56
CA SER A 248 1.27 -15.94 23.64
C SER A 248 1.03 -14.75 24.56
N LEU A 249 0.83 -13.57 23.98
CA LEU A 249 0.63 -12.34 24.74
C LEU A 249 -0.68 -12.37 25.56
N MET A 250 -1.75 -12.95 25.02
CA MET A 250 -3.02 -13.15 25.75
C MET A 250 -2.82 -14.14 26.92
N ARG A 251 -2.11 -15.27 26.71
CA ARG A 251 -1.82 -16.26 27.76
C ARG A 251 -0.96 -15.68 28.88
N GLU A 252 0.13 -15.00 28.54
CA GLU A 252 1.05 -14.38 29.51
C GLU A 252 0.34 -13.40 30.43
N ASN A 253 -0.65 -12.70 29.90
CA ASN A 253 -1.47 -11.75 30.67
C ASN A 253 -2.72 -12.40 31.28
N SER A 254 -2.93 -13.71 31.13
CA SER A 254 -4.11 -14.45 31.65
C SER A 254 -5.43 -13.79 31.28
N LEU A 255 -5.55 -13.37 29.99
CA LEU A 255 -6.77 -12.79 29.45
C LEU A 255 -7.55 -13.83 28.62
N PRO A 256 -8.88 -13.89 28.76
CA PRO A 256 -9.74 -14.69 27.88
C PRO A 256 -9.58 -14.25 26.42
N PHE A 257 -9.46 -15.19 25.51
CA PHE A 257 -9.23 -14.92 24.09
C PHE A 257 -10.41 -14.17 23.45
N GLU A 258 -11.61 -14.38 23.94
CA GLU A 258 -12.85 -13.74 23.48
C GLU A 258 -12.86 -12.21 23.67
N LEU A 259 -11.94 -11.69 24.49
CA LEU A 259 -11.77 -10.26 24.69
C LEU A 259 -11.05 -9.57 23.54
N LEU A 260 -10.46 -10.31 22.60
CA LEU A 260 -9.85 -9.75 21.41
C LEU A 260 -10.64 -10.18 20.17
N GLN A 261 -10.87 -9.24 19.26
CA GLN A 261 -11.50 -9.47 17.98
C GLN A 261 -10.66 -8.85 16.86
N ILE A 262 -10.64 -9.48 15.70
CA ILE A 262 -9.90 -8.99 14.54
C ILE A 262 -10.91 -8.53 13.48
N GLU A 263 -10.73 -7.34 12.96
CA GLU A 263 -11.47 -6.82 11.82
C GLU A 263 -10.58 -6.86 10.58
N ILE A 264 -11.09 -7.46 9.52
CA ILE A 264 -10.41 -7.59 8.24
C ILE A 264 -11.31 -7.08 7.13
N THR A 265 -10.75 -6.47 6.11
CA THR A 265 -11.51 -6.03 4.94
C THR A 265 -11.94 -7.22 4.07
N GLU A 266 -12.97 -7.03 3.26
CA GLU A 266 -13.46 -8.04 2.32
C GLU A 266 -12.36 -8.58 1.38
N THR A 267 -11.39 -7.74 1.02
CA THR A 267 -10.28 -8.10 0.13
C THR A 267 -9.39 -9.21 0.68
N VAL A 268 -9.29 -9.37 2.00
CA VAL A 268 -8.55 -10.48 2.65
C VAL A 268 -9.14 -11.84 2.26
N LEU A 269 -10.46 -11.90 2.01
CA LEU A 269 -11.12 -13.13 1.61
C LEU A 269 -10.72 -13.63 0.21
N LEU A 270 -10.16 -12.75 -0.62
CA LEU A 270 -9.64 -13.10 -1.95
C LEU A 270 -8.19 -13.57 -1.90
N ASP A 271 -7.53 -13.43 -0.76
CA ASP A 271 -6.15 -13.87 -0.56
C ASP A 271 -6.11 -15.38 -0.32
N ASN A 272 -5.54 -16.11 -1.27
CA ASN A 272 -5.39 -17.57 -1.20
C ASN A 272 -4.11 -18.01 -0.44
N SER A 273 -3.42 -17.10 0.25
CA SER A 273 -2.21 -17.41 1.00
C SER A 273 -2.50 -18.40 2.13
N GLN A 274 -1.74 -19.50 2.16
CA GLN A 274 -1.82 -20.48 3.23
C GLN A 274 -1.44 -19.89 4.60
N VAL A 275 -0.55 -18.88 4.61
CA VAL A 275 -0.12 -18.19 5.84
C VAL A 275 -1.29 -17.40 6.42
N VAL A 276 -1.99 -16.60 5.60
CA VAL A 276 -3.15 -15.81 6.01
C VAL A 276 -4.24 -16.71 6.57
N LEU A 277 -4.60 -17.77 5.83
CA LEU A 277 -5.61 -18.74 6.26
C LEU A 277 -5.23 -19.42 7.57
N SER A 278 -3.98 -19.88 7.69
CA SER A 278 -3.48 -20.53 8.91
C SER A 278 -3.56 -19.60 10.13
N ASN A 279 -3.16 -18.34 9.99
CA ASN A 279 -3.25 -17.36 11.07
C ASN A 279 -4.70 -17.16 11.51
N LEU A 280 -5.62 -16.93 10.58
CA LEU A 280 -7.04 -16.73 10.88
C LEU A 280 -7.68 -17.98 11.51
N GLU A 281 -7.45 -19.18 10.96
CA GLU A 281 -7.97 -20.44 11.48
C GLU A 281 -7.46 -20.70 12.93
N ARG A 282 -6.17 -20.47 13.19
CA ARG A 282 -5.57 -20.64 14.53
C ARG A 282 -6.13 -19.66 15.55
N LEU A 283 -6.28 -18.39 15.21
CA LEU A 283 -6.86 -17.39 16.09
C LEU A 283 -8.32 -17.70 16.40
N ASN A 284 -9.10 -18.05 15.38
CA ASN A 284 -10.50 -18.44 15.54
C ASN A 284 -10.67 -19.71 16.39
N TYR A 285 -9.81 -20.71 16.20
CA TYR A 285 -9.82 -21.95 16.98
C TYR A 285 -9.68 -21.70 18.50
N HIS A 286 -8.92 -20.68 18.89
CA HIS A 286 -8.75 -20.28 20.29
C HIS A 286 -9.85 -19.35 20.83
N GLY A 287 -10.82 -18.96 20.00
CA GLY A 287 -11.97 -18.12 20.42
C GLY A 287 -11.84 -16.65 20.09
N ILE A 288 -10.76 -16.22 19.38
CA ILE A 288 -10.67 -14.85 18.86
C ILE A 288 -11.62 -14.74 17.67
N LYS A 289 -12.58 -13.82 17.76
CA LYS A 289 -13.58 -13.62 16.72
C LYS A 289 -13.01 -12.84 15.54
N ILE A 290 -13.43 -13.24 14.34
CA ILE A 290 -13.07 -12.58 13.09
C ILE A 290 -14.31 -11.86 12.57
N ASN A 291 -14.19 -10.58 12.32
CA ASN A 291 -15.23 -9.72 11.77
C ASN A 291 -14.78 -9.20 10.40
N ILE A 292 -15.72 -9.03 9.47
CA ILE A 292 -15.44 -8.41 8.17
C ILE A 292 -15.88 -6.96 8.23
N ASP A 293 -14.97 -6.09 7.86
CA ASP A 293 -15.21 -4.65 7.71
C ASP A 293 -15.43 -4.28 6.24
N ASP A 294 -16.08 -3.13 6.00
CA ASP A 294 -16.41 -2.57 4.69
C ASP A 294 -17.13 -3.57 3.76
N PHE A 295 -18.01 -4.42 4.35
CA PHE A 295 -18.72 -5.44 3.60
C PHE A 295 -19.66 -4.83 2.57
N GLY A 296 -19.54 -5.30 1.31
CA GLY A 296 -20.36 -4.90 0.16
C GLY A 296 -19.64 -3.96 -0.81
N THR A 297 -18.43 -3.50 -0.51
CA THR A 297 -17.64 -2.66 -1.42
C THR A 297 -16.81 -3.47 -2.43
N GLY A 298 -16.78 -4.81 -2.31
CA GLY A 298 -15.98 -5.71 -3.11
C GLY A 298 -16.75 -6.91 -3.67
N TYR A 299 -16.02 -7.93 -4.13
CA TYR A 299 -16.57 -9.20 -4.65
C TYR A 299 -16.57 -10.25 -3.54
N SER A 300 -17.66 -10.39 -2.82
CA SER A 300 -17.81 -11.41 -1.78
C SER A 300 -17.93 -12.82 -2.36
N SER A 301 -16.97 -13.67 -2.10
CA SER A 301 -17.15 -15.10 -2.29
C SER A 301 -17.78 -15.72 -1.02
N LEU A 302 -19.08 -15.98 -1.04
CA LEU A 302 -19.82 -16.59 0.07
C LEU A 302 -19.19 -17.91 0.58
N SER A 303 -18.38 -18.57 -0.23
CA SER A 303 -17.67 -19.80 0.15
C SER A 303 -16.62 -19.57 1.23
N TYR A 304 -15.92 -18.42 1.23
CA TYR A 304 -14.93 -18.09 2.25
C TYR A 304 -15.55 -17.68 3.58
N LEU A 305 -16.71 -17.00 3.56
CA LEU A 305 -17.45 -16.67 4.78
C LEU A 305 -17.78 -17.93 5.60
N LYS A 306 -18.13 -19.01 4.92
CA LYS A 306 -18.44 -20.29 5.57
C LYS A 306 -17.18 -20.97 6.13
N ARG A 307 -16.04 -20.86 5.43
CA ARG A 307 -14.78 -21.51 5.82
C ARG A 307 -14.15 -20.88 7.06
N LEU A 308 -14.14 -19.56 7.14
CA LEU A 308 -13.44 -18.80 8.19
C LEU A 308 -14.27 -18.59 9.46
N ASN A 309 -15.51 -19.12 9.55
CA ASN A 309 -16.38 -18.96 10.72
C ASN A 309 -16.47 -17.49 11.17
N ILE A 310 -16.83 -16.61 10.23
CA ILE A 310 -16.96 -15.16 10.46
C ILE A 310 -18.05 -14.89 11.50
N SER A 311 -17.73 -14.04 12.47
CA SER A 311 -18.63 -13.72 13.59
C SER A 311 -19.53 -12.53 13.33
N THR A 312 -19.05 -11.54 12.57
CA THR A 312 -19.79 -10.28 12.34
C THR A 312 -19.45 -9.74 10.94
N LEU A 313 -20.46 -9.16 10.30
CA LEU A 313 -20.31 -8.36 9.09
C LEU A 313 -20.63 -6.90 9.43
N LYS A 314 -19.68 -6.00 9.18
CA LYS A 314 -19.86 -4.56 9.29
C LYS A 314 -20.21 -4.02 7.91
N ILE A 315 -21.41 -3.50 7.77
CA ILE A 315 -21.90 -2.90 6.52
C ILE A 315 -21.22 -1.54 6.35
N ASP A 316 -20.63 -1.30 5.20
CA ASP A 316 -20.01 -0.02 4.88
C ASP A 316 -21.05 1.11 4.88
N GLN A 317 -20.63 2.31 5.28
CA GLN A 317 -21.49 3.50 5.38
C GLN A 317 -22.06 3.98 4.03
N SER A 318 -21.57 3.44 2.90
CA SER A 318 -22.08 3.76 1.55
C SER A 318 -23.43 3.08 1.23
N PHE A 319 -23.88 2.13 2.08
CA PHE A 319 -25.17 1.47 2.00
C PHE A 319 -26.21 2.15 2.90
#